data_4bb9c7faf4f1b619fa9c85aaa2d0aadf
#
_entry.id   4bb9c7faf4f1b619fa9c85aaa2d0aadf
#
_cell.length_a   1.000
_cell.length_b   1.000
_cell.length_c   1.000
_cell.angle_alpha   90.00
_cell.angle_beta   90.00
_cell.angle_gamma   90.00
#
_symmetry.space_group_name_H-M   'P 1'
#
loop_
_entity.id
_entity.type
_entity.pdbx_description
1 polymer ?
#
loop_
_entity_poly.entity_id
_entity_poly.type
_entity_poly.pdbx_seq_one_letter_code
_entity_poly.pdbx_strand_id
1 'polypeptide(L)'
;WKVVFMSYRIAVIEGDGIGKEVIPEGIRMLDAVASRFDFDMQFTHFDWSCETYHSTGRMMPEDGLDQLRDFDAIFLGAVGFPGVPDHVSLWGLLIPIRRAFDQYVNLRPCRLMPGVATPLANRTEEDIDFWVVRENTEGEYSSIGGRIYDNTEQETVVQESVFTRRGTDRILKYAFDLAQTRPKKHLTSATKSNGIIHTVPYWDQRFEAM
;
A
#
# COMPACT_ATOMS: atom_id res chain seq x y z
N TRP A 1 40.79 3.64 6.68
CA TRP A 1 39.34 3.79 6.79
C TRP A 1 38.70 2.62 6.06
N LYS A 2 38.02 1.71 6.78
CA LYS A 2 37.16 0.71 6.15
C LYS A 2 35.96 1.46 5.59
N VAL A 3 35.82 1.53 4.29
CA VAL A 3 34.55 1.91 3.65
C VAL A 3 33.56 0.81 4.01
N VAL A 4 32.59 1.12 4.85
CA VAL A 4 31.47 0.23 5.10
C VAL A 4 30.55 0.37 3.91
N PHE A 5 30.64 -0.56 2.96
CA PHE A 5 29.66 -0.67 1.90
C PHE A 5 28.30 -0.96 2.54
N MET A 6 27.35 -0.08 2.35
CA MET A 6 25.96 -0.35 2.75
C MET A 6 25.39 -1.35 1.76
N SER A 7 24.98 -2.51 2.25
CA SER A 7 24.28 -3.53 1.45
C SER A 7 22.88 -3.69 2.02
N TYR A 8 21.88 -3.65 1.15
CA TYR A 8 20.47 -3.79 1.50
C TYR A 8 19.92 -5.11 0.99
N ARG A 9 19.17 -5.82 1.82
CA ARG A 9 18.47 -7.05 1.45
C ARG A 9 17.05 -6.71 1.02
N ILE A 10 16.71 -7.00 -0.22
CA ILE A 10 15.41 -6.67 -0.81
C ILE A 10 14.65 -7.94 -1.12
N ALA A 11 13.49 -8.11 -0.49
CA ALA A 11 12.54 -9.17 -0.86
C ALA A 11 11.77 -8.74 -2.11
N VAL A 12 11.82 -9.52 -3.16
CA VAL A 12 11.14 -9.26 -4.43
C VAL A 12 9.95 -10.19 -4.58
N ILE A 13 8.76 -9.62 -4.73
CA ILE A 13 7.51 -10.34 -5.01
C ILE A 13 6.95 -9.77 -6.31
N GLU A 14 7.17 -10.44 -7.42
CA GLU A 14 6.70 -9.97 -8.73
C GLU A 14 5.17 -9.98 -8.82
N GLY A 15 4.53 -10.99 -8.22
CA GLY A 15 3.10 -11.19 -8.24
C GLY A 15 2.58 -11.66 -9.60
N ASP A 16 1.53 -11.01 -10.11
CA ASP A 16 0.79 -11.45 -11.28
C ASP A 16 0.91 -10.48 -12.46
N GLY A 17 0.63 -10.97 -13.67
CA GLY A 17 0.44 -10.19 -14.87
C GLY A 17 1.54 -9.16 -15.12
N ILE A 18 1.17 -7.88 -15.13
CA ILE A 18 2.09 -6.76 -15.37
C ILE A 18 3.23 -6.67 -14.34
N GLY A 19 3.07 -7.25 -13.15
CA GLY A 19 4.13 -7.32 -12.15
C GLY A 19 5.38 -8.03 -12.67
N LYS A 20 5.20 -9.10 -13.43
CA LYS A 20 6.29 -9.87 -14.05
C LYS A 20 7.04 -9.09 -15.14
N GLU A 21 6.42 -8.05 -15.69
CA GLU A 21 7.04 -7.19 -16.70
C GLU A 21 7.75 -5.99 -16.05
N VAL A 22 7.12 -5.35 -15.07
CA VAL A 22 7.62 -4.10 -14.50
C VAL A 22 8.69 -4.30 -13.43
N ILE A 23 8.66 -5.40 -12.69
CA ILE A 23 9.64 -5.66 -11.62
C ILE A 23 11.06 -5.83 -12.17
N PRO A 24 11.30 -6.62 -13.24
CA PRO A 24 12.65 -6.70 -13.83
C PRO A 24 13.21 -5.34 -14.28
N GLU A 25 12.37 -4.49 -14.86
CA GLU A 25 12.76 -3.13 -15.23
C GLU A 25 13.07 -2.25 -14.02
N GLY A 26 12.27 -2.40 -12.96
CA GLY A 26 12.53 -1.74 -11.69
C GLY A 26 13.85 -2.17 -11.06
N ILE A 27 14.17 -3.46 -11.06
CA ILE A 27 15.46 -4.00 -10.57
C ILE A 27 16.61 -3.41 -11.40
N ARG A 28 16.49 -3.42 -12.73
CA ARG A 28 17.51 -2.82 -13.62
C ARG A 28 17.78 -1.35 -13.29
N MET A 29 16.73 -0.60 -12.96
CA MET A 29 16.86 0.80 -12.54
C MET A 29 17.56 0.92 -11.18
N LEU A 30 17.16 0.06 -10.21
CA LEU A 30 17.76 0.03 -8.87
C LEU A 30 19.25 -0.32 -8.93
N ASP A 31 19.65 -1.28 -9.76
CA ASP A 31 21.06 -1.64 -9.98
C ASP A 31 21.87 -0.46 -10.54
N ALA A 32 21.29 0.30 -11.49
CA ALA A 32 21.92 1.48 -12.02
C ALA A 32 22.09 2.58 -10.95
N VAL A 33 21.10 2.76 -10.08
CA VAL A 33 21.16 3.68 -8.94
C VAL A 33 22.19 3.22 -7.92
N ALA A 34 22.21 1.94 -7.56
CA ALA A 34 23.18 1.37 -6.64
C ALA A 34 24.62 1.59 -7.13
N SER A 35 24.87 1.31 -8.42
CA SER A 35 26.17 1.57 -9.05
C SER A 35 26.53 3.05 -9.06
N ARG A 36 25.56 3.95 -9.23
CA ARG A 36 25.82 5.40 -9.29
C ARG A 36 26.15 6.01 -7.93
N PHE A 37 25.58 5.46 -6.85
CA PHE A 37 25.68 6.00 -5.50
C PHE A 37 26.51 5.13 -4.55
N ASP A 38 27.19 4.12 -5.08
CA ASP A 38 28.18 3.28 -4.39
C ASP A 38 27.60 2.55 -3.17
N PHE A 39 26.48 1.86 -3.36
CA PHE A 39 25.90 0.93 -2.40
C PHE A 39 25.45 -0.37 -3.08
N ASP A 40 25.18 -1.41 -2.32
CA ASP A 40 24.81 -2.74 -2.81
C ASP A 40 23.36 -3.10 -2.46
N MET A 41 22.70 -3.84 -3.35
CA MET A 41 21.40 -4.44 -3.09
C MET A 41 21.41 -5.92 -3.42
N GLN A 42 20.91 -6.73 -2.51
CA GLN A 42 20.77 -8.17 -2.68
C GLN A 42 19.29 -8.52 -2.82
N PHE A 43 18.89 -8.96 -4.00
CA PHE A 43 17.52 -9.31 -4.33
C PHE A 43 17.26 -10.79 -4.07
N THR A 44 16.22 -11.09 -3.29
CA THR A 44 15.71 -12.44 -3.08
C THR A 44 14.28 -12.51 -3.59
N HIS A 45 14.04 -13.38 -4.57
CA HIS A 45 12.74 -13.52 -5.21
C HIS A 45 11.86 -14.53 -4.47
N PHE A 46 10.59 -14.16 -4.30
CA PHE A 46 9.53 -14.98 -3.74
C PHE A 46 8.43 -15.16 -4.79
N ASP A 47 8.15 -16.41 -5.15
CA ASP A 47 7.10 -16.74 -6.09
C ASP A 47 5.73 -16.81 -5.40
N TRP A 48 5.26 -15.64 -4.93
CA TRP A 48 4.00 -15.48 -4.24
C TRP A 48 3.01 -14.71 -5.12
N SER A 49 2.01 -15.43 -5.61
CA SER A 49 1.13 -14.95 -6.66
C SER A 49 -0.21 -15.68 -6.66
N CYS A 50 -1.15 -15.27 -7.49
CA CYS A 50 -2.36 -16.02 -7.77
C CYS A 50 -2.07 -17.36 -8.45
N GLU A 51 -1.00 -17.49 -9.25
CA GLU A 51 -0.56 -18.77 -9.80
C GLU A 51 -0.13 -19.74 -8.69
N THR A 52 0.60 -19.24 -7.69
CA THR A 52 0.97 -20.02 -6.50
C THR A 52 -0.28 -20.44 -5.73
N TYR A 53 -1.27 -19.54 -5.60
CA TYR A 53 -2.56 -19.89 -5.01
C TYR A 53 -3.26 -21.03 -5.75
N HIS A 54 -3.28 -21.02 -7.06
CA HIS A 54 -3.89 -22.11 -7.85
C HIS A 54 -3.22 -23.46 -7.64
N SER A 55 -1.92 -23.50 -7.43
CA SER A 55 -1.15 -24.74 -7.26
C SER A 55 -1.13 -25.23 -5.81
N THR A 56 -1.17 -24.33 -4.82
CA THR A 56 -0.95 -24.65 -3.41
C THR A 56 -2.16 -24.39 -2.50
N GLY A 57 -3.15 -23.62 -2.99
CA GLY A 57 -4.28 -23.13 -2.21
C GLY A 57 -3.94 -21.92 -1.32
N ARG A 58 -2.74 -21.33 -1.44
CA ARG A 58 -2.27 -20.19 -0.62
C ARG A 58 -1.52 -19.18 -1.46
N MET A 59 -1.66 -17.90 -1.15
CA MET A 59 -0.94 -16.82 -1.82
C MET A 59 0.55 -16.76 -1.39
N MET A 60 0.84 -17.15 -0.16
CA MET A 60 2.19 -17.28 0.41
C MET A 60 2.21 -18.42 1.43
N PRO A 61 3.38 -19.00 1.81
CA PRO A 61 3.47 -20.03 2.84
C PRO A 61 3.08 -19.49 4.23
N GLU A 62 2.82 -20.40 5.18
CA GLU A 62 2.41 -20.03 6.55
C GLU A 62 3.44 -19.17 7.26
N ASP A 63 4.71 -19.43 7.04
CA ASP A 63 5.85 -18.70 7.58
C ASP A 63 6.30 -17.52 6.70
N GLY A 64 5.54 -17.16 5.66
CA GLY A 64 5.91 -16.13 4.69
C GLY A 64 6.22 -14.78 5.34
N LEU A 65 5.45 -14.38 6.35
CA LEU A 65 5.73 -13.14 7.08
C LEU A 65 7.05 -13.19 7.84
N ASP A 66 7.39 -14.35 8.41
CA ASP A 66 8.66 -14.52 9.12
C ASP A 66 9.84 -14.51 8.16
N GLN A 67 9.69 -15.10 6.97
CA GLN A 67 10.70 -15.03 5.91
C GLN A 67 11.01 -13.59 5.50
N LEU A 68 10.04 -12.69 5.53
CA LEU A 68 10.22 -11.28 5.14
C LEU A 68 10.87 -10.41 6.23
N ARG A 69 10.93 -10.85 7.49
CA ARG A 69 11.40 -10.01 8.61
C ARG A 69 12.86 -9.56 8.50
N ASP A 70 13.67 -10.37 7.85
CA ASP A 70 15.11 -10.10 7.74
C ASP A 70 15.48 -9.20 6.55
N PHE A 71 14.51 -8.71 5.80
CA PHE A 71 14.73 -7.83 4.67
C PHE A 71 14.58 -6.35 5.06
N ASP A 72 15.39 -5.50 4.46
CA ASP A 72 15.32 -4.04 4.67
C ASP A 72 14.12 -3.42 3.96
N ALA A 73 13.71 -4.01 2.82
CA ALA A 73 12.54 -3.58 2.07
C ALA A 73 11.89 -4.73 1.29
N ILE A 74 10.62 -4.54 0.93
CA ILE A 74 9.86 -5.45 0.07
C ILE A 74 9.56 -4.70 -1.23
N PHE A 75 10.03 -5.24 -2.35
CA PHE A 75 9.74 -4.74 -3.68
C PHE A 75 8.62 -5.59 -4.29
N LEU A 76 7.39 -5.06 -4.19
CA LEU A 76 6.18 -5.75 -4.60
C LEU A 76 5.69 -5.23 -5.94
N GLY A 77 5.39 -6.14 -6.86
CA GLY A 77 4.79 -5.84 -8.16
C GLY A 77 3.26 -5.72 -8.10
N ALA A 78 2.58 -6.36 -9.02
CA ALA A 78 1.13 -6.36 -9.10
C ALA A 78 0.55 -7.68 -8.59
N VAL A 79 -0.56 -7.62 -7.88
CA VAL A 79 -1.25 -8.82 -7.37
C VAL A 79 -2.71 -8.76 -7.77
N GLY A 80 -3.18 -9.83 -8.39
CA GLY A 80 -4.54 -10.02 -8.87
C GLY A 80 -4.55 -10.71 -10.23
N PHE A 81 -5.42 -11.71 -10.38
CA PHE A 81 -5.52 -12.49 -11.60
C PHE A 81 -6.97 -12.88 -11.87
N PRO A 82 -7.45 -12.85 -13.13
CA PRO A 82 -8.78 -13.34 -13.47
C PRO A 82 -8.97 -14.79 -13.00
N GLY A 83 -10.06 -15.04 -12.28
CA GLY A 83 -10.35 -16.37 -11.70
C GLY A 83 -9.90 -16.57 -10.25
N VAL A 84 -9.15 -15.64 -9.66
CA VAL A 84 -8.91 -15.59 -8.23
C VAL A 84 -9.67 -14.41 -7.64
N PRO A 85 -10.60 -14.63 -6.70
CA PRO A 85 -11.34 -13.53 -6.07
C PRO A 85 -10.42 -12.54 -5.36
N ASP A 86 -10.70 -11.23 -5.48
CA ASP A 86 -9.89 -10.17 -4.90
C ASP A 86 -9.65 -10.33 -3.39
N HIS A 87 -10.65 -10.83 -2.65
CA HIS A 87 -10.46 -11.05 -1.23
C HIS A 87 -9.39 -12.12 -0.93
N VAL A 88 -9.16 -13.07 -1.80
CA VAL A 88 -8.11 -14.10 -1.64
C VAL A 88 -6.73 -13.44 -1.80
N SER A 89 -6.51 -12.70 -2.88
CA SER A 89 -5.23 -12.04 -3.14
C SER A 89 -4.91 -10.95 -2.12
N LEU A 90 -5.92 -10.16 -1.73
CA LEU A 90 -5.77 -9.10 -0.73
C LEU A 90 -5.47 -9.65 0.67
N TRP A 91 -6.31 -10.57 1.16
CA TRP A 91 -6.20 -11.12 2.51
C TRP A 91 -5.18 -12.25 2.64
N GLY A 92 -4.80 -12.87 1.52
CA GLY A 92 -3.78 -13.92 1.50
C GLY A 92 -2.34 -13.40 1.38
N LEU A 93 -2.13 -12.14 0.95
CA LEU A 93 -0.79 -11.59 0.73
C LEU A 93 -0.66 -10.14 1.20
N LEU A 94 -1.42 -9.20 0.58
CA LEU A 94 -1.15 -7.77 0.75
C LEU A 94 -1.46 -7.27 2.15
N ILE A 95 -2.65 -7.59 2.69
CA ILE A 95 -3.09 -7.11 4.00
C ILE A 95 -2.27 -7.71 5.14
N PRO A 96 -1.96 -9.03 5.16
CA PRO A 96 -1.07 -9.60 6.16
C PRO A 96 0.30 -8.91 6.22
N ILE A 97 0.95 -8.65 5.07
CA ILE A 97 2.24 -7.95 5.00
C ILE A 97 2.11 -6.54 5.61
N ARG A 98 1.11 -5.75 5.17
CA ARG A 98 0.90 -4.38 5.64
C ARG A 98 0.70 -4.30 7.15
N ARG A 99 -0.06 -5.26 7.71
CA ARG A 99 -0.35 -5.32 9.15
C ARG A 99 0.83 -5.82 9.97
N ALA A 100 1.49 -6.90 9.54
CA ALA A 100 2.60 -7.50 10.26
C ALA A 100 3.80 -6.53 10.39
N PHE A 101 4.01 -5.70 9.37
CA PHE A 101 5.09 -4.71 9.35
C PHE A 101 4.62 -3.29 9.71
N ASP A 102 3.39 -3.13 10.20
CA ASP A 102 2.77 -1.84 10.57
C ASP A 102 2.98 -0.74 9.49
N GLN A 103 2.82 -1.12 8.22
CA GLN A 103 2.96 -0.23 7.07
C GLN A 103 1.75 0.71 6.98
N TYR A 104 1.58 1.58 7.96
CA TYR A 104 0.39 2.42 8.12
C TYR A 104 0.26 3.52 7.08
N VAL A 105 1.34 3.91 6.43
CA VAL A 105 1.31 4.89 5.35
C VAL A 105 1.32 4.20 4.00
N ASN A 106 0.30 4.47 3.18
CA ASN A 106 0.33 4.21 1.76
C ASN A 106 0.52 5.54 1.03
N LEU A 107 1.75 5.82 0.64
CA LEU A 107 2.13 7.06 -0.03
C LEU A 107 2.08 6.88 -1.54
N ARG A 108 1.20 7.63 -2.20
CA ARG A 108 0.96 7.53 -3.65
C ARG A 108 1.29 8.84 -4.35
N PRO A 109 2.41 8.90 -5.07
CA PRO A 109 2.66 10.02 -5.97
C PRO A 109 1.69 9.95 -7.16
N CYS A 110 1.05 11.07 -7.46
CA CYS A 110 0.22 11.23 -8.64
C CYS A 110 0.79 12.38 -9.47
N ARG A 111 1.42 12.04 -10.59
CA ARG A 111 2.07 12.99 -11.45
C ARG A 111 1.77 12.66 -12.90
N LEU A 112 1.37 13.68 -13.67
CA LEU A 112 1.26 13.52 -15.12
C LEU A 112 2.67 13.52 -15.72
N MET A 113 3.00 12.44 -16.42
CA MET A 113 4.30 12.30 -17.07
C MET A 113 4.29 12.91 -18.47
N PRO A 114 5.43 13.45 -18.96
CA PRO A 114 5.53 13.96 -20.32
C PRO A 114 5.09 12.96 -21.38
N GLY A 115 4.24 13.41 -22.30
CA GLY A 115 3.74 12.57 -23.39
C GLY A 115 2.59 11.64 -23.01
N VAL A 116 2.13 11.63 -21.76
CA VAL A 116 0.96 10.85 -21.33
C VAL A 116 -0.29 11.73 -21.37
N ALA A 117 -1.34 11.24 -22.06
CA ALA A 117 -2.63 11.94 -22.08
C ALA A 117 -3.35 11.80 -20.73
N THR A 118 -3.88 12.91 -20.21
CA THR A 118 -4.74 12.89 -19.02
C THR A 118 -6.23 12.81 -19.44
N PRO A 119 -7.07 12.09 -18.66
CA PRO A 119 -8.53 12.13 -18.88
C PRO A 119 -9.18 13.45 -18.42
N LEU A 120 -8.45 14.30 -17.73
CA LEU A 120 -8.95 15.60 -17.26
C LEU A 120 -8.77 16.66 -18.34
N ALA A 121 -9.87 17.34 -18.70
CA ALA A 121 -9.85 18.39 -19.70
C ALA A 121 -9.00 19.60 -19.26
N ASN A 122 -8.22 20.13 -20.18
CA ASN A 122 -7.44 21.36 -19.99
C ASN A 122 -6.47 21.29 -18.79
N ARG A 123 -5.82 20.13 -18.57
CA ARG A 123 -4.79 19.93 -17.55
C ARG A 123 -3.46 19.59 -18.18
N THR A 124 -2.40 20.11 -17.60
CA THR A 124 -1.01 19.92 -18.01
C THR A 124 -0.22 19.20 -16.93
N GLU A 125 1.04 18.91 -17.20
CA GLU A 125 1.99 18.31 -16.25
C GLU A 125 2.18 19.17 -15.00
N GLU A 126 2.06 20.50 -15.11
CA GLU A 126 2.16 21.44 -13.98
C GLU A 126 0.94 21.41 -13.06
N ASP A 127 -0.22 21.01 -13.59
CA ASP A 127 -1.47 20.95 -12.83
C ASP A 127 -1.57 19.67 -11.99
N ILE A 128 -0.92 18.57 -12.42
CA ILE A 128 -1.04 17.25 -11.82
C ILE A 128 0.33 16.83 -11.26
N ASP A 129 0.62 17.30 -10.06
CA ASP A 129 1.73 16.86 -9.21
C ASP A 129 1.29 16.96 -7.75
N PHE A 130 0.73 15.87 -7.23
CA PHE A 130 0.31 15.79 -5.84
C PHE A 130 0.58 14.40 -5.24
N TRP A 131 0.50 14.31 -3.94
CA TRP A 131 0.66 13.06 -3.20
C TRP A 131 -0.63 12.73 -2.47
N VAL A 132 -1.03 11.46 -2.52
CA VAL A 132 -2.10 10.93 -1.69
C VAL A 132 -1.46 10.19 -0.52
N VAL A 133 -1.71 10.67 0.68
CA VAL A 133 -1.35 9.99 1.93
C VAL A 133 -2.58 9.22 2.40
N ARG A 134 -2.52 7.89 2.36
CA ARG A 134 -3.62 7.01 2.71
C ARG A 134 -3.28 6.21 3.95
N GLU A 135 -4.19 6.15 4.92
CA GLU A 135 -4.13 5.18 6.00
C GLU A 135 -4.29 3.76 5.43
N ASN A 136 -3.53 2.80 5.93
CA ASN A 136 -3.36 1.52 5.28
C ASN A 136 -3.58 0.29 6.18
N THR A 137 -3.90 0.48 7.46
CA THR A 137 -3.97 -0.61 8.44
C THR A 137 -5.31 -0.74 9.17
N GLU A 138 -6.13 0.29 9.17
CA GLU A 138 -7.45 0.32 9.80
C GLU A 138 -8.52 0.90 8.86
N GLY A 139 -9.62 1.42 9.36
CA GLY A 139 -10.73 1.90 8.55
C GLY A 139 -11.55 0.77 7.96
N GLU A 140 -11.81 0.84 6.66
CA GLU A 140 -12.60 -0.15 5.92
C GLU A 140 -11.93 -1.55 5.86
N TYR A 141 -10.63 -1.61 6.06
CA TYR A 141 -9.88 -2.88 6.09
C TYR A 141 -9.85 -3.53 7.46
N SER A 142 -10.70 -3.12 8.41
CA SER A 142 -10.87 -3.88 9.64
C SER A 142 -11.36 -5.30 9.30
N SER A 143 -10.96 -6.28 10.08
CA SER A 143 -11.52 -7.64 9.98
C SER A 143 -12.68 -7.88 10.92
N ILE A 144 -13.29 -6.79 11.43
CA ILE A 144 -14.41 -6.86 12.36
C ILE A 144 -15.70 -6.88 11.57
N GLY A 145 -16.43 -7.98 11.69
CA GLY A 145 -17.66 -8.20 10.98
C GLY A 145 -18.00 -9.69 10.89
N GLY A 146 -19.00 -10.00 10.13
CA GLY A 146 -19.40 -11.37 9.92
C GLY A 146 -20.74 -11.49 9.21
N ARG A 147 -21.19 -12.73 9.09
CA ARG A 147 -22.47 -13.08 8.50
C ARG A 147 -23.22 -14.04 9.42
N ILE A 148 -24.51 -13.83 9.57
CA ILE A 148 -25.42 -14.68 10.34
C ILE A 148 -26.65 -15.01 9.49
N TYR A 149 -27.27 -16.14 9.74
CA TYR A 149 -28.42 -16.68 9.00
C TYR A 149 -28.16 -16.87 7.51
N ASP A 150 -26.96 -17.36 7.17
CA ASP A 150 -26.51 -17.57 5.79
C ASP A 150 -27.55 -18.30 4.94
N ASN A 151 -27.77 -17.83 3.72
CA ASN A 151 -28.69 -18.39 2.73
C ASN A 151 -30.17 -18.45 3.17
N THR A 152 -30.59 -17.60 4.11
CA THR A 152 -31.99 -17.42 4.49
C THR A 152 -32.48 -16.00 4.20
N GLU A 153 -33.79 -15.77 4.26
CA GLU A 153 -34.36 -14.41 4.11
C GLU A 153 -33.95 -13.45 5.24
N GLN A 154 -33.47 -13.97 6.37
CA GLN A 154 -32.94 -13.17 7.49
C GLN A 154 -31.42 -12.97 7.42
N GLU A 155 -30.78 -13.37 6.34
CA GLU A 155 -29.32 -13.22 6.20
C GLU A 155 -28.88 -11.77 6.53
N THR A 156 -27.97 -11.65 7.47
CA THR A 156 -27.44 -10.37 7.91
C THR A 156 -25.93 -10.37 7.80
N VAL A 157 -25.40 -9.34 7.16
CA VAL A 157 -23.95 -9.15 6.95
C VAL A 157 -23.53 -7.84 7.62
N VAL A 158 -22.47 -7.88 8.41
CA VAL A 158 -21.89 -6.72 9.09
C VAL A 158 -20.43 -6.58 8.70
N GLN A 159 -20.02 -5.36 8.37
CA GLN A 159 -18.63 -4.95 8.18
C GLN A 159 -18.43 -3.64 8.94
N GLU A 160 -17.49 -3.64 9.89
CA GLU A 160 -17.21 -2.46 10.72
C GLU A 160 -16.04 -1.65 10.16
N SER A 161 -16.18 -0.32 10.12
CA SER A 161 -15.09 0.61 9.90
C SER A 161 -14.52 1.06 11.25
N VAL A 162 -13.22 0.87 11.45
CA VAL A 162 -12.56 1.15 12.73
C VAL A 162 -11.57 2.30 12.58
N PHE A 163 -11.73 3.33 13.41
CA PHE A 163 -10.85 4.48 13.49
C PHE A 163 -10.34 4.62 14.91
N THR A 164 -9.03 4.38 15.11
CA THR A 164 -8.42 4.60 16.40
C THR A 164 -7.75 5.97 16.45
N ARG A 165 -7.61 6.53 17.66
CA ARG A 165 -6.86 7.78 17.82
C ARG A 165 -5.41 7.64 17.35
N ARG A 166 -4.77 6.52 17.70
CA ARG A 166 -3.39 6.25 17.28
C ARG A 166 -3.27 6.22 15.75
N GLY A 167 -4.14 5.45 15.08
CA GLY A 167 -4.11 5.32 13.62
C GLY A 167 -4.39 6.64 12.92
N THR A 168 -5.43 7.35 13.35
CA THR A 168 -5.81 8.65 12.79
C THR A 168 -4.71 9.70 13.01
N ASP A 169 -4.22 9.86 14.25
CA ASP A 169 -3.22 10.88 14.56
C ASP A 169 -1.89 10.66 13.83
N ARG A 170 -1.42 9.41 13.73
CA ARG A 170 -0.13 9.11 13.09
C ARG A 170 -0.15 9.37 11.58
N ILE A 171 -1.25 9.03 10.89
CA ILE A 171 -1.35 9.26 9.45
C ILE A 171 -1.53 10.75 9.13
N LEU A 172 -2.33 11.47 9.94
CA LEU A 172 -2.48 12.91 9.80
C LEU A 172 -1.15 13.61 10.04
N LYS A 173 -0.44 13.27 11.13
CA LYS A 173 0.89 13.81 11.39
C LYS A 173 1.84 13.61 10.21
N TYR A 174 1.89 12.41 9.65
CA TYR A 174 2.71 12.12 8.47
C TYR A 174 2.33 13.02 7.29
N ALA A 175 1.03 13.21 7.05
CA ALA A 175 0.54 14.05 5.96
C ALA A 175 0.90 15.53 6.16
N PHE A 176 0.78 16.05 7.38
CA PHE A 176 1.21 17.42 7.72
C PHE A 176 2.72 17.60 7.57
N ASP A 177 3.52 16.69 8.11
CA ASP A 177 4.98 16.71 7.98
C ASP A 177 5.41 16.69 6.49
N LEU A 178 4.80 15.82 5.69
CA LEU A 178 5.06 15.77 4.26
C LEU A 178 4.66 17.08 3.56
N ALA A 179 3.49 17.64 3.87
CA ALA A 179 3.03 18.89 3.27
C ALA A 179 4.00 20.04 3.55
N GLN A 180 4.60 20.09 4.73
CA GLN A 180 5.61 21.12 5.09
C GLN A 180 6.85 21.07 4.20
N THR A 181 7.21 19.88 3.68
CA THR A 181 8.36 19.70 2.77
C THR A 181 8.05 20.10 1.33
N ARG A 182 6.76 20.21 0.96
CA ARG A 182 6.33 20.54 -0.39
C ARG A 182 6.35 22.06 -0.64
N PRO A 183 6.66 22.50 -1.86
CA PRO A 183 6.75 23.95 -2.17
C PRO A 183 5.47 24.73 -1.84
N LYS A 184 4.30 24.16 -2.13
CA LYS A 184 3.00 24.82 -1.91
C LYS A 184 2.54 24.76 -0.44
N LYS A 185 3.12 23.86 0.38
CA LYS A 185 2.73 23.62 1.79
C LYS A 185 1.22 23.49 1.98
N HIS A 186 0.54 22.86 1.02
CA HIS A 186 -0.89 22.73 0.99
C HIS A 186 -1.29 21.29 1.27
N LEU A 187 -2.22 21.08 2.20
CA LEU A 187 -2.82 19.80 2.55
C LEU A 187 -4.33 19.91 2.46
N THR A 188 -4.96 18.93 1.81
CA THR A 188 -6.42 18.80 1.76
C THR A 188 -6.81 17.46 2.36
N SER A 189 -7.74 17.49 3.30
CA SER A 189 -8.43 16.28 3.79
C SER A 189 -9.75 16.13 3.05
N ALA A 190 -10.05 14.93 2.57
CA ALA A 190 -11.30 14.61 1.89
C ALA A 190 -12.06 13.56 2.71
N THR A 191 -13.28 13.87 3.11
CA THR A 191 -14.10 13.03 3.96
C THR A 191 -15.56 12.97 3.49
N LYS A 192 -16.35 12.09 4.09
CA LYS A 192 -17.79 11.95 3.90
C LYS A 192 -18.56 12.24 5.20
N SER A 193 -18.12 13.22 5.98
CA SER A 193 -18.66 13.55 7.31
C SER A 193 -20.11 14.04 7.30
N ASN A 194 -20.59 14.51 6.16
CA ASN A 194 -21.99 14.92 6.02
C ASN A 194 -23.02 13.76 6.08
N GLY A 195 -22.56 12.52 5.93
CA GLY A 195 -23.43 11.34 5.90
C GLY A 195 -23.11 10.26 6.94
N ILE A 196 -21.89 10.28 7.49
CA ILE A 196 -21.39 9.30 8.48
C ILE A 196 -21.13 10.03 9.78
N ILE A 197 -21.90 9.68 10.82
CA ILE A 197 -22.01 10.53 12.03
C ILE A 197 -20.95 10.29 13.12
N HIS A 198 -20.11 9.24 13.00
CA HIS A 198 -19.11 8.91 14.03
C HIS A 198 -17.68 8.94 13.51
N THR A 199 -17.31 7.99 12.67
CA THR A 199 -15.91 7.76 12.26
C THR A 199 -15.31 8.91 11.47
N VAL A 200 -16.02 9.43 10.50
CA VAL A 200 -15.50 10.47 9.59
C VAL A 200 -15.51 11.86 10.21
N PRO A 201 -16.54 12.28 10.99
CA PRO A 201 -16.46 13.51 11.80
C PRO A 201 -15.35 13.46 12.85
N TYR A 202 -15.04 12.27 13.40
CA TYR A 202 -13.88 12.12 14.29
C TYR A 202 -12.57 12.39 13.54
N TRP A 203 -12.42 11.91 12.29
CA TRP A 203 -11.28 12.23 11.44
C TRP A 203 -11.15 13.74 11.23
N ASP A 204 -12.23 14.45 10.89
CA ASP A 204 -12.23 15.90 10.71
C ASP A 204 -11.79 16.64 11.97
N GLN A 205 -12.32 16.26 13.14
CA GLN A 205 -11.91 16.80 14.42
C GLN A 205 -10.41 16.63 14.70
N ARG A 206 -9.86 15.45 14.34
CA ARG A 206 -8.42 15.20 14.52
C ARG A 206 -7.57 16.00 13.56
N PHE A 207 -8.05 16.17 12.32
CA PHE A 207 -7.40 17.00 11.31
C PHE A 207 -7.34 18.48 11.73
N GLU A 208 -8.45 19.02 12.22
CA GLU A 208 -8.52 20.41 12.70
C GLU A 208 -7.70 20.67 13.97
N ALA A 209 -7.51 19.65 14.81
CA ALA A 209 -6.75 19.75 16.05
C ALA A 209 -5.22 19.68 15.85
N MET A 210 -4.73 19.40 14.63
CA MET A 210 -3.32 19.20 14.32
C MET A 210 -2.71 20.39 13.56
#